data_5f2dce66825b2e65e6d1a3367b59164d
#
_entry.id   5f2dce66825b2e65e6d1a3367b59164d
#
_cell.length_a   1.000
_cell.length_b   1.000
_cell.length_c   1.000
_cell.angle_alpha   90.00
_cell.angle_beta   90.00
_cell.angle_gamma   90.00
#
_symmetry.space_group_name_H-M   'P 1'
#
loop_
_entity.id
_entity.type
_entity.pdbx_description
1 polymer ?
#
loop_
_entity_poly.entity_id
_entity_poly.type
_entity_poly.pdbx_seq_one_letter_code
_entity_poly.pdbx_strand_id
1 'polypeptide(L)'
;MIVLKATQDKVLAVLQSVAGIVERRHTLPILANVLIRKTGNALQLTTSDLEIQIRTTAELGGDTGDFTTTVGARKLIDILRTMPGDQTVSLESQQSKLVLKGGKSRFTLQSLPAEDFPLVQESAAFGPAFSVPQKTLKDLLGQVSFAMAVQDIRYYLNGILFVAEGKTLSLVATDGHRLAFASATLDVEVPKQEVILPRKTVIELQRLLSDAGGENQPHIEMQFANNQAKFTFGGMEFVTKLVEGKFPDYNRVIPKNHKNSITLGRAPLLASLQRTAIMTSDKFKGVRLNIEPGTLRVASNNAEQEEAVDELDIDYGGDTIEIGFNVTYLIDALANMGQDMVKVELSDGNSSALMTIPDNDSFKYVVMPMRI
;
A
#
# COMPACT_ATOMS: atom_id res chain seq x y z
N MET A 1 -16.03 -27.24 23.58
CA MET A 1 -16.80 -26.22 22.86
C MET A 1 -16.33 -26.15 21.43
N ILE A 2 -17.24 -26.19 20.47
CA ILE A 2 -16.95 -25.94 19.06
C ILE A 2 -16.93 -24.42 18.85
N VAL A 3 -15.75 -23.86 18.67
CA VAL A 3 -15.55 -22.41 18.54
C VAL A 3 -16.09 -21.91 17.20
N LEU A 4 -15.81 -22.65 16.12
CA LEU A 4 -16.35 -22.40 14.78
C LEU A 4 -16.58 -23.72 14.03
N LYS A 5 -17.51 -23.68 13.10
CA LYS A 5 -17.79 -24.76 12.16
C LYS A 5 -18.41 -24.18 10.91
N ALA A 6 -17.63 -24.13 9.84
CA ALA A 6 -18.04 -23.57 8.56
C ALA A 6 -17.18 -24.16 7.43
N THR A 7 -17.49 -23.81 6.20
CA THR A 7 -16.68 -24.24 5.06
C THR A 7 -15.29 -23.60 5.10
N GLN A 8 -14.28 -24.33 4.62
CA GLN A 8 -12.89 -23.90 4.60
C GLN A 8 -12.73 -22.51 3.96
N ASP A 9 -13.37 -22.25 2.84
CA ASP A 9 -13.29 -20.97 2.13
C ASP A 9 -13.76 -19.78 2.97
N LYS A 10 -14.82 -19.94 3.74
CA LYS A 10 -15.33 -18.90 4.64
C LYS A 10 -14.36 -18.63 5.79
N VAL A 11 -13.87 -19.68 6.43
CA VAL A 11 -12.93 -19.55 7.56
C VAL A 11 -11.62 -18.92 7.10
N LEU A 12 -11.09 -19.40 5.96
CA LEU A 12 -9.84 -18.88 5.41
C LEU A 12 -9.97 -17.38 5.03
N ALA A 13 -11.07 -16.98 4.40
CA ALA A 13 -11.28 -15.58 4.02
C ALA A 13 -11.28 -14.64 5.23
N VAL A 14 -11.96 -15.03 6.32
CA VAL A 14 -12.01 -14.23 7.55
C VAL A 14 -10.62 -14.13 8.20
N LEU A 15 -9.88 -15.24 8.29
CA LEU A 15 -8.52 -15.24 8.81
C LEU A 15 -7.56 -14.39 7.98
N GLN A 16 -7.62 -14.49 6.67
CA GLN A 16 -6.76 -13.73 5.77
C GLN A 16 -7.03 -12.23 5.86
N SER A 17 -8.26 -11.81 6.16
CA SER A 17 -8.59 -10.40 6.32
C SER A 17 -7.83 -9.72 7.45
N VAL A 18 -7.46 -10.46 8.50
CA VAL A 18 -6.76 -9.91 9.66
C VAL A 18 -5.29 -10.33 9.77
N ALA A 19 -4.87 -11.35 9.06
CA ALA A 19 -3.56 -12.00 9.27
C ALA A 19 -2.38 -11.32 8.55
N GLY A 20 -2.62 -10.37 7.66
CA GLY A 20 -1.57 -9.76 6.83
C GLY A 20 -0.49 -9.03 7.63
N ILE A 21 -0.83 -8.48 8.80
CA ILE A 21 0.10 -7.76 9.67
C ILE A 21 0.88 -8.70 10.60
N VAL A 22 0.50 -9.97 10.69
CA VAL A 22 1.15 -10.93 11.58
C VAL A 22 2.56 -11.24 11.08
N GLU A 23 3.55 -10.97 11.91
CA GLU A 23 4.94 -11.24 11.60
C GLU A 23 5.30 -12.69 11.93
N ARG A 24 6.18 -13.29 11.13
CA ARG A 24 6.65 -14.66 11.37
C ARG A 24 7.50 -14.77 12.63
N ARG A 25 8.21 -13.70 12.95
CA ARG A 25 9.07 -13.61 14.15
C ARG A 25 8.81 -12.27 14.82
N HIS A 26 8.40 -12.33 16.07
CA HIS A 26 8.23 -11.18 16.93
C HIS A 26 8.85 -11.47 18.29
N THR A 27 9.28 -10.42 18.99
CA THR A 27 9.81 -10.54 20.36
C THR A 27 8.77 -11.09 21.35
N LEU A 28 7.47 -10.82 21.08
CA LEU A 28 6.36 -11.40 21.83
C LEU A 28 5.71 -12.53 21.04
N PRO A 29 5.88 -13.80 21.45
CA PRO A 29 5.35 -14.95 20.69
C PRO A 29 3.84 -14.92 20.48
N ILE A 30 3.07 -14.36 21.40
CA ILE A 30 1.60 -14.28 21.30
C ILE A 30 1.14 -13.44 20.09
N LEU A 31 1.96 -12.51 19.61
CA LEU A 31 1.63 -11.68 18.44
C LEU A 31 1.68 -12.45 17.12
N ALA A 32 2.21 -13.67 17.10
CA ALA A 32 2.06 -14.59 15.97
C ALA A 32 0.66 -15.26 15.95
N ASN A 33 -0.11 -15.11 17.01
CA ASN A 33 -1.43 -15.68 17.17
C ASN A 33 -2.52 -14.69 16.79
N VAL A 34 -3.67 -15.21 16.42
CA VAL A 34 -4.92 -14.46 16.31
C VAL A 34 -5.69 -14.64 17.61
N LEU A 35 -6.17 -13.52 18.16
CA LEU A 35 -7.09 -13.53 19.31
C LEU A 35 -8.49 -13.83 18.79
N ILE A 36 -9.10 -14.87 19.35
CA ILE A 36 -10.45 -15.30 19.03
C ILE A 36 -11.35 -15.07 20.23
N ARG A 37 -12.39 -14.26 20.04
CA ARG A 37 -13.40 -14.01 21.07
C ARG A 37 -14.76 -14.38 20.52
N LYS A 38 -15.36 -15.37 21.11
CA LYS A 38 -16.74 -15.77 20.80
C LYS A 38 -17.69 -15.17 21.82
N THR A 39 -18.75 -14.53 21.33
CA THR A 39 -19.84 -13.99 22.14
C THR A 39 -21.15 -14.40 21.47
N GLY A 40 -21.86 -15.34 22.09
CA GLY A 40 -23.04 -15.93 21.47
C GLY A 40 -22.69 -16.62 20.16
N ASN A 41 -23.27 -16.16 19.05
CA ASN A 41 -22.99 -16.66 17.70
C ASN A 41 -21.90 -15.84 16.96
N ALA A 42 -21.52 -14.70 17.49
CA ALA A 42 -20.54 -13.82 16.88
C ALA A 42 -19.11 -14.25 17.24
N LEU A 43 -18.24 -14.28 16.26
CA LEU A 43 -16.83 -14.57 16.42
C LEU A 43 -16.02 -13.34 16.02
N GLN A 44 -15.23 -12.81 16.94
CA GLN A 44 -14.35 -11.68 16.71
C GLN A 44 -12.91 -12.16 16.63
N LEU A 45 -12.23 -11.82 15.54
CA LEU A 45 -10.83 -12.14 15.33
C LEU A 45 -10.00 -10.86 15.36
N THR A 46 -8.93 -10.86 16.14
CA THR A 46 -8.04 -9.70 16.29
C THR A 46 -6.59 -10.13 16.10
N THR A 47 -5.86 -9.37 15.32
CA THR A 47 -4.40 -9.47 15.19
C THR A 47 -3.75 -8.15 15.54
N SER A 48 -2.49 -8.20 15.95
CA SER A 48 -1.73 -6.98 16.29
C SER A 48 -0.24 -7.21 16.11
N ASP A 49 0.48 -6.13 15.83
CA ASP A 49 1.94 -6.08 15.89
C ASP A 49 2.44 -4.98 16.85
N LEU A 50 1.56 -4.45 17.69
CA LEU A 50 1.71 -3.31 18.61
C LEU A 50 1.60 -1.94 17.95
N GLU A 51 1.86 -1.84 16.64
CA GLU A 51 1.70 -0.60 15.86
C GLU A 51 0.35 -0.56 15.15
N ILE A 52 -0.08 -1.72 14.66
CA ILE A 52 -1.33 -1.91 13.91
C ILE A 52 -2.16 -2.99 14.60
N GLN A 53 -3.46 -2.78 14.68
CA GLN A 53 -4.42 -3.77 15.12
C GLN A 53 -5.56 -3.87 14.13
N ILE A 54 -5.89 -5.10 13.71
CA ILE A 54 -7.02 -5.37 12.81
C ILE A 54 -7.98 -6.31 13.51
N ARG A 55 -9.25 -5.95 13.49
CA ARG A 55 -10.32 -6.74 14.10
C ARG A 55 -11.45 -6.91 13.11
N THR A 56 -11.96 -8.13 13.01
CA THR A 56 -13.15 -8.43 12.20
C THR A 56 -14.14 -9.25 13.03
N THR A 57 -15.41 -9.15 12.68
CA THR A 57 -16.48 -9.93 13.32
C THR A 57 -17.19 -10.74 12.23
N ALA A 58 -17.42 -12.02 12.50
CA ALA A 58 -18.08 -12.92 11.56
C ALA A 58 -18.92 -13.94 12.34
N GLU A 59 -19.89 -14.56 11.65
CA GLU A 59 -20.61 -15.72 12.15
C GLU A 59 -20.12 -16.95 11.39
N LEU A 60 -19.37 -17.79 12.10
CA LEU A 60 -18.75 -19.00 11.52
C LEU A 60 -19.28 -20.29 12.15
N GLY A 61 -20.53 -20.26 12.64
CA GLY A 61 -21.15 -21.43 13.23
C GLY A 61 -20.52 -21.86 14.55
N GLY A 62 -20.68 -23.13 14.90
CA GLY A 62 -20.20 -23.68 16.15
C GLY A 62 -21.22 -23.54 17.29
N ASP A 63 -20.78 -23.81 18.51
CA ASP A 63 -21.61 -23.70 19.71
C ASP A 63 -21.92 -22.25 20.05
N THR A 64 -23.09 -22.00 20.60
CA THR A 64 -23.43 -20.68 21.14
C THR A 64 -22.86 -20.54 22.55
N GLY A 65 -22.21 -19.42 22.84
CA GLY A 65 -21.67 -19.15 24.17
C GLY A 65 -20.45 -18.25 24.13
N ASP A 66 -19.87 -17.99 25.28
CA ASP A 66 -18.73 -17.12 25.45
C ASP A 66 -17.44 -17.93 25.58
N PHE A 67 -16.44 -17.58 24.80
CA PHE A 67 -15.14 -18.24 24.84
C PHE A 67 -14.06 -17.32 24.27
N THR A 68 -12.87 -17.33 24.87
CA THR A 68 -11.72 -16.58 24.38
C THR A 68 -10.48 -17.46 24.33
N THR A 69 -9.69 -17.30 23.28
CA THR A 69 -8.42 -18.02 23.11
C THR A 69 -7.51 -17.30 22.12
N THR A 70 -6.29 -17.79 21.98
CA THR A 70 -5.40 -17.39 20.90
C THR A 70 -4.78 -18.63 20.24
N VAL A 71 -4.50 -18.55 18.96
CA VAL A 71 -3.88 -19.64 18.20
C VAL A 71 -3.04 -19.08 17.06
N GLY A 72 -2.01 -19.79 16.64
CA GLY A 72 -1.13 -19.36 15.57
C GLY A 72 -1.88 -19.05 14.28
N ALA A 73 -1.88 -17.80 13.84
CA ALA A 73 -2.64 -17.33 12.68
C ALA A 73 -2.15 -17.96 11.39
N ARG A 74 -0.84 -17.95 11.16
CA ARG A 74 -0.26 -18.52 9.93
C ARG A 74 -0.36 -20.03 9.88
N LYS A 75 -0.25 -20.71 11.03
CA LYS A 75 -0.45 -22.16 11.11
C LYS A 75 -1.85 -22.55 10.68
N LEU A 76 -2.86 -21.86 11.20
CA LEU A 76 -4.26 -22.08 10.78
C LEU A 76 -4.43 -21.88 9.28
N ILE A 77 -3.91 -20.78 8.74
CA ILE A 77 -3.99 -20.47 7.31
C ILE A 77 -3.29 -21.55 6.48
N ASP A 78 -2.09 -21.94 6.85
CA ASP A 78 -1.33 -22.95 6.11
C ASP A 78 -2.04 -24.30 6.09
N ILE A 79 -2.63 -24.70 7.22
CA ILE A 79 -3.42 -25.94 7.31
C ILE A 79 -4.68 -25.84 6.42
N LEU A 80 -5.42 -24.75 6.54
CA LEU A 80 -6.66 -24.54 5.77
C LEU A 80 -6.41 -24.55 4.26
N ARG A 81 -5.29 -23.97 3.82
CA ARG A 81 -4.91 -23.96 2.39
C ARG A 81 -4.68 -25.34 1.80
N THR A 82 -4.44 -26.35 2.61
CA THR A 82 -4.26 -27.74 2.15
C THR A 82 -5.60 -28.48 1.97
N MET A 83 -6.70 -27.86 2.36
CA MET A 83 -8.03 -28.48 2.35
C MET A 83 -8.88 -27.94 1.20
N PRO A 84 -9.84 -28.74 0.67
CA PRO A 84 -10.80 -28.24 -0.31
C PRO A 84 -11.66 -27.09 0.23
N GLY A 85 -11.98 -26.11 -0.63
CA GLY A 85 -12.72 -24.92 -0.23
C GLY A 85 -14.15 -25.17 0.26
N ASP A 86 -14.79 -26.22 -0.22
CA ASP A 86 -16.15 -26.62 0.16
C ASP A 86 -16.21 -27.56 1.39
N GLN A 87 -15.04 -27.96 1.89
CA GLN A 87 -14.97 -28.84 3.05
C GLN A 87 -15.36 -28.11 4.33
N THR A 88 -16.26 -28.70 5.12
CA THR A 88 -16.58 -28.20 6.45
C THR A 88 -15.41 -28.45 7.39
N VAL A 89 -14.97 -27.40 8.08
CA VAL A 89 -13.92 -27.46 9.10
C VAL A 89 -14.49 -27.02 10.44
N SER A 90 -13.96 -27.57 11.53
CA SER A 90 -14.31 -27.16 12.86
C SER A 90 -13.08 -26.92 13.71
N LEU A 91 -13.18 -25.93 14.60
CA LEU A 91 -12.16 -25.64 15.60
C LEU A 91 -12.78 -25.87 16.98
N GLU A 92 -12.24 -26.80 17.73
CA GLU A 92 -12.76 -27.20 19.05
C GLU A 92 -11.74 -26.89 20.14
N SER A 93 -12.24 -26.37 21.27
CA SER A 93 -11.41 -26.22 22.46
C SER A 93 -11.35 -27.54 23.23
N GLN A 94 -10.14 -27.96 23.57
CA GLN A 94 -9.87 -29.15 24.41
C GLN A 94 -8.83 -28.80 25.48
N GLN A 95 -9.27 -28.41 26.64
CA GLN A 95 -8.43 -27.93 27.72
C GLN A 95 -7.59 -26.73 27.29
N SER A 96 -6.25 -26.83 27.31
CA SER A 96 -5.34 -25.77 26.90
C SER A 96 -4.96 -25.83 25.41
N LYS A 97 -5.63 -26.65 24.61
CA LYS A 97 -5.34 -26.86 23.19
C LYS A 97 -6.57 -26.62 22.34
N LEU A 98 -6.33 -26.40 21.06
CA LEU A 98 -7.36 -26.31 20.04
C LEU A 98 -7.18 -27.43 19.03
N VAL A 99 -8.27 -28.02 18.60
CA VAL A 99 -8.26 -29.09 17.61
C VAL A 99 -9.00 -28.63 16.36
N LEU A 100 -8.28 -28.55 15.25
CA LEU A 100 -8.85 -28.27 13.93
C LEU A 100 -9.15 -29.61 13.23
N LYS A 101 -10.38 -29.80 12.86
CA LYS A 101 -10.84 -30.99 12.12
C LYS A 101 -11.38 -30.61 10.78
N GLY A 102 -11.02 -31.41 9.76
CA GLY A 102 -11.56 -31.28 8.42
C GLY A 102 -11.48 -32.63 7.73
N GLY A 103 -12.63 -33.20 7.32
CA GLY A 103 -12.69 -34.55 6.77
C GLY A 103 -12.13 -35.58 7.76
N LYS A 104 -11.11 -36.31 7.34
CA LYS A 104 -10.39 -37.29 8.17
C LYS A 104 -9.12 -36.71 8.81
N SER A 105 -8.84 -35.44 8.58
CA SER A 105 -7.65 -34.77 9.13
C SER A 105 -7.94 -34.14 10.47
N ARG A 106 -6.98 -34.22 11.37
CA ARG A 106 -7.07 -33.66 12.70
C ARG A 106 -5.72 -33.02 13.09
N PHE A 107 -5.77 -31.75 13.50
CA PHE A 107 -4.60 -31.01 13.94
C PHE A 107 -4.81 -30.51 15.36
N THR A 108 -3.88 -30.82 16.22
CA THR A 108 -3.90 -30.35 17.62
C THR A 108 -2.92 -29.18 17.74
N LEU A 109 -3.43 -28.01 18.11
CA LEU A 109 -2.69 -26.76 18.12
C LEU A 109 -2.57 -26.23 19.54
N GLN A 110 -1.41 -25.62 19.85
CA GLN A 110 -1.21 -24.93 21.12
C GLN A 110 -1.98 -23.61 21.12
N SER A 111 -2.53 -23.26 22.26
CA SER A 111 -3.11 -21.95 22.51
C SER A 111 -2.32 -21.22 23.59
N LEU A 112 -2.39 -19.88 23.55
CA LEU A 112 -1.91 -19.03 24.63
C LEU A 112 -3.09 -18.30 25.24
N PRO A 113 -3.04 -17.95 26.53
CA PRO A 113 -4.15 -17.27 27.19
C PRO A 113 -4.53 -15.96 26.50
N ALA A 114 -5.82 -15.76 26.29
CA ALA A 114 -6.34 -14.55 25.65
C ALA A 114 -6.01 -13.27 26.45
N GLU A 115 -5.98 -13.36 27.77
CA GLU A 115 -5.65 -12.25 28.66
C GLU A 115 -4.22 -11.72 28.48
N ASP A 116 -3.32 -12.53 27.92
CA ASP A 116 -1.94 -12.12 27.63
C ASP A 116 -1.79 -11.44 26.27
N PHE A 117 -2.85 -11.39 25.46
CA PHE A 117 -2.82 -10.73 24.17
C PHE A 117 -2.88 -9.21 24.34
N PRO A 118 -1.83 -8.47 23.90
CA PRO A 118 -1.78 -7.03 24.08
C PRO A 118 -2.68 -6.33 23.05
N LEU A 119 -3.72 -5.67 23.52
CA LEU A 119 -4.60 -4.87 22.69
C LEU A 119 -4.05 -3.44 22.59
N VAL A 120 -4.13 -2.87 21.39
CA VAL A 120 -3.81 -1.45 21.16
C VAL A 120 -4.91 -0.61 21.83
N GLN A 121 -4.51 0.29 22.71
CA GLN A 121 -5.44 1.22 23.33
C GLN A 121 -5.82 2.31 22.34
N GLU A 122 -7.11 2.38 22.00
CA GLU A 122 -7.63 3.43 21.13
C GLU A 122 -7.60 4.78 21.83
N SER A 123 -7.27 5.83 21.05
CA SER A 123 -7.34 7.20 21.55
C SER A 123 -8.77 7.57 21.94
N ALA A 124 -8.93 8.31 23.03
CA ALA A 124 -10.22 8.90 23.40
C ALA A 124 -10.54 10.16 22.60
N ALA A 125 -9.58 10.67 21.82
CA ALA A 125 -9.66 11.98 21.15
C ALA A 125 -9.72 11.87 19.62
N PHE A 126 -10.34 10.82 19.08
CA PHE A 126 -10.59 10.76 17.65
C PHE A 126 -11.51 11.91 17.20
N GLY A 127 -11.12 12.57 16.10
CA GLY A 127 -11.93 13.60 15.47
C GLY A 127 -13.14 13.01 14.75
N PRO A 128 -13.91 13.88 14.05
CA PRO A 128 -15.10 13.44 13.33
C PRO A 128 -14.75 12.45 12.23
N ALA A 129 -15.61 11.45 12.06
CA ALA A 129 -15.48 10.46 11.00
C ALA A 129 -15.93 11.03 9.66
N PHE A 130 -15.28 10.59 8.59
CA PHE A 130 -15.71 10.84 7.23
C PHE A 130 -15.49 9.60 6.36
N SER A 131 -16.26 9.48 5.30
CA SER A 131 -16.22 8.31 4.42
C SER A 131 -15.85 8.69 3.01
N VAL A 132 -15.04 7.86 2.38
CA VAL A 132 -14.71 7.96 0.95
C VAL A 132 -14.88 6.59 0.30
N PRO A 133 -15.09 6.51 -1.02
CA PRO A 133 -15.07 5.22 -1.69
C PRO A 133 -13.74 4.49 -1.48
N GLN A 134 -13.80 3.19 -1.20
CA GLN A 134 -12.58 2.39 -1.05
C GLN A 134 -11.71 2.45 -2.29
N LYS A 135 -12.32 2.40 -3.48
CA LYS A 135 -11.61 2.51 -4.74
C LYS A 135 -10.82 3.81 -4.87
N THR A 136 -11.39 4.94 -4.43
CA THR A 136 -10.71 6.23 -4.46
C THR A 136 -9.42 6.19 -3.64
N LEU A 137 -9.48 5.71 -2.40
CA LEU A 137 -8.30 5.60 -1.55
C LEU A 137 -7.29 4.59 -2.11
N LYS A 138 -7.75 3.44 -2.58
CA LYS A 138 -6.89 2.42 -3.16
C LYS A 138 -6.13 2.93 -4.39
N ASP A 139 -6.82 3.65 -5.27
CA ASP A 139 -6.21 4.23 -6.47
C ASP A 139 -5.14 5.27 -6.09
N LEU A 140 -5.44 6.14 -5.12
CA LEU A 140 -4.47 7.13 -4.63
C LEU A 140 -3.23 6.47 -4.02
N LEU A 141 -3.43 5.45 -3.19
CA LEU A 141 -2.33 4.69 -2.59
C LEU A 141 -1.45 4.04 -3.68
N GLY A 142 -2.06 3.45 -4.69
CA GLY A 142 -1.34 2.83 -5.81
C GLY A 142 -0.53 3.81 -6.64
N GLN A 143 -0.98 5.07 -6.73
CA GLN A 143 -0.29 6.11 -7.49
C GLN A 143 0.94 6.68 -6.78
N VAL A 144 1.09 6.50 -5.48
CA VAL A 144 2.19 7.10 -4.73
C VAL A 144 3.04 6.11 -3.93
N SER A 145 2.51 4.96 -3.54
CA SER A 145 3.16 4.05 -2.59
C SER A 145 4.54 3.55 -3.04
N PHE A 146 4.76 3.39 -4.34
CA PHE A 146 6.05 2.95 -4.88
C PHE A 146 7.19 3.93 -4.58
N ALA A 147 6.88 5.20 -4.30
CA ALA A 147 7.86 6.25 -4.02
C ALA A 147 8.23 6.38 -2.52
N MET A 148 7.61 5.60 -1.65
CA MET A 148 7.98 5.57 -0.23
C MET A 148 9.43 5.10 -0.05
N ALA A 149 10.13 5.68 0.93
CA ALA A 149 11.41 5.15 1.35
C ALA A 149 11.24 3.78 2.05
N VAL A 150 12.29 2.99 2.05
CA VAL A 150 12.37 1.69 2.74
C VAL A 150 13.51 1.74 3.72
N GLN A 151 13.21 1.64 5.01
CA GLN A 151 14.21 1.63 6.08
C GLN A 151 15.19 2.81 6.03
N ASP A 152 14.68 4.00 5.66
CA ASP A 152 15.47 5.22 5.71
C ASP A 152 15.60 5.70 7.16
N ILE A 153 16.76 6.25 7.51
CA ILE A 153 16.99 6.83 8.84
C ILE A 153 16.06 8.04 9.10
N ARG A 154 15.64 8.71 8.03
CA ARG A 154 14.55 9.70 8.07
C ARG A 154 13.24 8.96 8.10
N TYR A 155 12.85 8.48 9.27
CA TYR A 155 11.73 7.55 9.47
C TYR A 155 10.40 8.10 8.95
N TYR A 156 10.22 9.42 8.91
CA TYR A 156 9.02 10.07 8.34
C TYR A 156 8.88 9.87 6.83
N LEU A 157 9.92 9.40 6.13
CA LEU A 157 9.85 9.03 4.71
C LEU A 157 9.42 7.56 4.48
N ASN A 158 9.41 6.76 5.53
CA ASN A 158 8.97 5.34 5.44
C ASN A 158 7.45 5.23 5.56
N GLY A 159 6.73 6.05 4.81
CA GLY A 159 5.29 6.12 4.84
C GLY A 159 4.75 7.10 3.81
N ILE A 160 3.48 7.44 3.94
CA ILE A 160 2.77 8.37 3.05
C ILE A 160 2.22 9.53 3.87
N LEU A 161 2.43 10.75 3.38
CA LEU A 161 1.72 11.92 3.87
C LEU A 161 0.28 11.87 3.35
N PHE A 162 -0.67 11.94 4.27
CA PHE A 162 -2.10 11.96 4.01
C PHE A 162 -2.62 13.35 4.37
N VAL A 163 -3.17 14.05 3.38
CA VAL A 163 -3.70 15.40 3.54
C VAL A 163 -5.16 15.44 3.14
N ALA A 164 -6.02 15.78 4.09
CA ALA A 164 -7.45 16.00 3.84
C ALA A 164 -7.78 17.46 4.14
N GLU A 165 -8.42 18.14 3.20
CA GLU A 165 -8.82 19.53 3.36
C GLU A 165 -9.93 19.89 2.39
N GLY A 166 -11.03 20.47 2.91
CA GLY A 166 -12.18 20.82 2.09
C GLY A 166 -12.80 19.59 1.43
N LYS A 167 -12.83 19.56 0.11
CA LYS A 167 -13.29 18.42 -0.69
C LYS A 167 -12.13 17.68 -1.37
N THR A 168 -10.93 17.85 -0.87
CA THR A 168 -9.73 17.27 -1.50
C THR A 168 -9.03 16.31 -0.55
N LEU A 169 -8.64 15.17 -1.08
CA LEU A 169 -7.77 14.20 -0.44
C LEU A 169 -6.50 14.07 -1.27
N SER A 170 -5.35 14.31 -0.66
CA SER A 170 -4.05 14.25 -1.33
C SER A 170 -3.11 13.30 -0.59
N LEU A 171 -2.37 12.51 -1.33
CA LEU A 171 -1.35 11.60 -0.81
C LEU A 171 0.00 11.96 -1.43
N VAL A 172 1.05 11.90 -0.63
CA VAL A 172 2.42 12.19 -1.07
C VAL A 172 3.38 11.15 -0.51
N ALA A 173 4.28 10.66 -1.35
CA ALA A 173 5.37 9.78 -0.93
C ALA A 173 6.68 10.25 -1.56
N THR A 174 7.78 10.13 -0.83
CA THR A 174 9.12 10.47 -1.33
C THR A 174 10.19 9.66 -0.60
N ASP A 175 11.28 9.38 -1.28
CA ASP A 175 12.48 8.78 -0.69
C ASP A 175 13.69 9.72 -0.71
N GLY A 176 13.47 11.00 -1.06
CA GLY A 176 14.51 12.02 -1.20
C GLY A 176 15.11 12.12 -2.60
N HIS A 177 14.83 11.16 -3.49
CA HIS A 177 15.29 11.14 -4.89
C HIS A 177 14.17 11.34 -5.89
N ARG A 178 12.96 10.98 -5.50
CA ARG A 178 11.74 11.13 -6.29
C ARG A 178 10.58 11.40 -5.35
N LEU A 179 9.54 12.00 -5.87
CA LEU A 179 8.31 12.32 -5.13
C LEU A 179 7.10 12.04 -6.00
N ALA A 180 6.12 11.32 -5.45
CA ALA A 180 4.83 11.11 -6.09
C ALA A 180 3.73 11.82 -5.29
N PHE A 181 2.90 12.53 -6.00
CA PHE A 181 1.72 13.25 -5.49
C PHE A 181 0.49 12.79 -6.26
N ALA A 182 -0.57 12.45 -5.55
CA ALA A 182 -1.86 12.17 -6.15
C ALA A 182 -2.98 12.81 -5.33
N SER A 183 -4.01 13.30 -5.99
CA SER A 183 -5.16 13.90 -5.32
C SER A 183 -6.48 13.45 -5.95
N ALA A 184 -7.54 13.50 -5.16
CA ALA A 184 -8.90 13.25 -5.60
C ALA A 184 -9.82 14.32 -5.03
N THR A 185 -10.84 14.69 -5.82
CA THR A 185 -11.93 15.54 -5.38
C THR A 185 -13.03 14.64 -4.82
N LEU A 186 -13.48 14.93 -3.62
CA LEU A 186 -14.50 14.17 -2.91
C LEU A 186 -15.88 14.84 -3.07
N ASP A 187 -16.93 14.05 -2.90
CA ASP A 187 -18.31 14.56 -2.91
C ASP A 187 -18.71 15.24 -1.58
N VAL A 188 -17.91 15.05 -0.55
CA VAL A 188 -18.17 15.56 0.80
C VAL A 188 -17.02 16.44 1.28
N GLU A 189 -17.32 17.37 2.19
CA GLU A 189 -16.28 18.08 2.91
C GLU A 189 -15.70 17.20 3.99
N VAL A 190 -14.39 17.29 4.19
CA VAL A 190 -13.64 16.48 5.15
C VAL A 190 -12.94 17.36 6.17
N PRO A 191 -12.80 16.89 7.42
CA PRO A 191 -12.01 17.60 8.42
C PRO A 191 -10.58 17.78 7.94
N LYS A 192 -9.98 18.93 8.26
CA LYS A 192 -8.57 19.18 7.94
C LYS A 192 -7.68 18.24 8.72
N GLN A 193 -6.90 17.43 8.01
CA GLN A 193 -5.94 16.49 8.59
C GLN A 193 -4.66 16.46 7.77
N GLU A 194 -3.55 16.38 8.46
CA GLU A 194 -2.24 16.16 7.84
C GLU A 194 -1.47 15.18 8.72
N VAL A 195 -1.32 13.95 8.27
CA VAL A 195 -0.72 12.87 9.04
C VAL A 195 0.17 12.01 8.15
N ILE A 196 1.07 11.23 8.77
CA ILE A 196 1.93 10.28 8.06
C ILE A 196 1.49 8.86 8.43
N LEU A 197 1.04 8.11 7.42
CA LEU A 197 0.70 6.70 7.56
C LEU A 197 1.95 5.85 7.40
N PRO A 198 2.23 4.91 8.32
CA PRO A 198 3.40 4.04 8.20
C PRO A 198 3.33 3.14 6.96
N ARG A 199 4.49 2.78 6.44
CA ARG A 199 4.61 1.91 5.26
C ARG A 199 3.80 0.61 5.39
N LYS A 200 3.91 -0.08 6.52
CA LYS A 200 3.18 -1.34 6.76
C LYS A 200 1.67 -1.15 6.70
N THR A 201 1.17 -0.05 7.26
CA THR A 201 -0.25 0.35 7.18
C THR A 201 -0.68 0.56 5.74
N VAL A 202 0.11 1.28 4.96
CA VAL A 202 -0.16 1.55 3.54
C VAL A 202 -0.27 0.25 2.75
N ILE A 203 0.68 -0.65 2.89
CA ILE A 203 0.71 -1.94 2.19
C ILE A 203 -0.52 -2.77 2.56
N GLU A 204 -0.88 -2.80 3.82
CA GLU A 204 -2.02 -3.58 4.29
C GLU A 204 -3.36 -2.98 3.81
N LEU A 205 -3.52 -1.67 3.83
CA LEU A 205 -4.69 -1.02 3.27
C LEU A 205 -4.85 -1.31 1.77
N GLN A 206 -3.76 -1.26 1.01
CA GLN A 206 -3.80 -1.59 -0.43
C GLN A 206 -4.27 -3.03 -0.68
N ARG A 207 -3.88 -3.96 0.18
CA ARG A 207 -4.30 -5.36 0.08
C ARG A 207 -5.78 -5.55 0.40
N LEU A 208 -6.30 -4.82 1.39
CA LEU A 208 -7.65 -5.03 1.93
C LEU A 208 -8.73 -4.21 1.23
N LEU A 209 -8.39 -3.07 0.64
CA LEU A 209 -9.37 -2.20 -0.01
C LEU A 209 -9.91 -2.82 -1.29
N SER A 210 -11.19 -2.57 -1.56
CA SER A 210 -11.90 -3.06 -2.75
C SER A 210 -11.71 -2.15 -3.96
N ASP A 211 -11.63 -2.74 -5.15
CA ASP A 211 -11.66 -2.04 -6.44
C ASP A 211 -13.07 -1.81 -6.99
N ALA A 212 -14.10 -2.27 -6.29
CA ALA A 212 -15.46 -2.17 -6.76
C ALA A 212 -15.90 -0.72 -6.90
N GLY A 213 -16.43 -0.37 -8.04
CA GLY A 213 -16.97 0.95 -8.36
C GLY A 213 -18.47 0.90 -8.59
N GLY A 214 -19.06 2.03 -9.00
CA GLY A 214 -20.49 2.16 -9.32
C GLY A 214 -21.30 2.82 -8.20
N GLU A 215 -22.61 2.83 -8.35
CA GLU A 215 -23.50 3.54 -7.43
C GLU A 215 -23.48 3.01 -5.99
N ASN A 216 -23.30 1.71 -5.83
CA ASN A 216 -23.27 1.02 -4.53
C ASN A 216 -21.85 0.60 -4.13
N GLN A 217 -20.85 1.39 -4.53
CA GLN A 217 -19.46 1.07 -4.20
C GLN A 217 -19.21 1.07 -2.69
N PRO A 218 -18.35 0.17 -2.19
CA PRO A 218 -18.03 0.15 -0.78
C PRO A 218 -17.21 1.37 -0.36
N HIS A 219 -17.45 1.84 0.86
CA HIS A 219 -16.76 2.98 1.45
C HIS A 219 -15.85 2.57 2.59
N ILE A 220 -14.91 3.43 2.90
CA ILE A 220 -14.06 3.36 4.08
C ILE A 220 -14.32 4.58 4.93
N GLU A 221 -14.61 4.36 6.23
CA GLU A 221 -14.74 5.42 7.22
C GLU A 221 -13.39 5.66 7.88
N MET A 222 -13.00 6.91 8.03
CA MET A 222 -11.72 7.31 8.59
C MET A 222 -11.91 8.28 9.74
N GLN A 223 -11.14 8.08 10.82
CA GLN A 223 -11.05 8.98 11.96
C GLN A 223 -9.57 9.15 12.34
N PHE A 224 -9.21 10.35 12.76
CA PHE A 224 -7.84 10.68 13.13
C PHE A 224 -7.77 11.25 14.54
N ALA A 225 -6.76 10.84 15.28
CA ALA A 225 -6.27 11.47 16.48
C ALA A 225 -4.83 11.95 16.25
N ASN A 226 -4.20 12.57 17.22
CA ASN A 226 -2.82 13.08 17.05
C ASN A 226 -1.80 12.01 16.70
N ASN A 227 -1.99 10.80 17.26
CA ASN A 227 -1.02 9.71 17.16
C ASN A 227 -1.61 8.41 16.59
N GLN A 228 -2.88 8.41 16.20
CA GLN A 228 -3.56 7.22 15.69
C GLN A 228 -4.51 7.58 14.56
N ALA A 229 -4.72 6.61 13.67
CA ALA A 229 -5.80 6.62 12.69
C ALA A 229 -6.64 5.36 12.87
N LYS A 230 -7.95 5.49 12.64
CA LYS A 230 -8.90 4.38 12.67
C LYS A 230 -9.65 4.32 11.35
N PHE A 231 -9.65 3.14 10.75
CA PHE A 231 -10.33 2.84 9.49
C PHE A 231 -11.38 1.77 9.74
N THR A 232 -12.59 2.00 9.25
CA THR A 232 -13.69 1.03 9.34
C THR A 232 -14.21 0.76 7.93
N PHE A 233 -14.10 -0.48 7.49
CA PHE A 233 -14.51 -0.92 6.16
C PHE A 233 -14.60 -2.44 6.08
N GLY A 234 -15.50 -2.94 5.25
CA GLY A 234 -15.62 -4.39 4.97
C GLY A 234 -15.82 -5.27 6.20
N GLY A 235 -16.50 -4.77 7.25
CA GLY A 235 -16.67 -5.48 8.51
C GLY A 235 -15.42 -5.49 9.41
N MET A 236 -14.38 -4.75 9.04
CA MET A 236 -13.12 -4.65 9.78
C MET A 236 -12.99 -3.30 10.48
N GLU A 237 -12.34 -3.32 11.63
CA GLU A 237 -11.80 -2.13 12.29
C GLU A 237 -10.28 -2.22 12.28
N PHE A 238 -9.65 -1.19 11.76
CA PHE A 238 -8.22 -1.12 11.57
C PHE A 238 -7.69 0.12 12.31
N VAL A 239 -6.92 -0.09 13.37
CA VAL A 239 -6.30 1.00 14.12
C VAL A 239 -4.79 0.96 13.90
N THR A 240 -4.21 2.10 13.57
CA THR A 240 -2.76 2.22 13.35
C THR A 240 -2.19 3.40 14.11
N LYS A 241 -0.98 3.25 14.62
CA LYS A 241 -0.18 4.39 15.06
C LYS A 241 0.27 5.20 13.85
N LEU A 242 0.37 6.51 14.02
CA LEU A 242 0.87 7.43 13.01
C LEU A 242 2.38 7.65 13.22
N VAL A 243 3.07 7.99 12.13
CA VAL A 243 4.50 8.33 12.20
C VAL A 243 4.63 9.78 12.69
N GLU A 244 5.44 9.99 13.71
CA GLU A 244 5.80 11.31 14.17
C GLU A 244 6.86 11.92 13.25
N GLY A 245 6.90 13.25 13.18
CA GLY A 245 7.90 13.97 12.39
C GLY A 245 7.25 14.92 11.40
N LYS A 246 8.10 15.65 10.70
CA LYS A 246 7.68 16.63 9.71
C LYS A 246 8.03 16.14 8.32
N PHE A 247 7.01 15.84 7.54
CA PHE A 247 7.17 15.47 6.14
C PHE A 247 7.67 16.69 5.33
N PRO A 248 8.55 16.50 4.34
CA PRO A 248 9.02 17.60 3.49
C PRO A 248 7.88 18.36 2.83
N ASP A 249 8.06 19.68 2.67
CA ASP A 249 7.07 20.50 1.98
C ASP A 249 7.09 20.19 0.47
N TYR A 250 6.13 19.37 0.04
CA TYR A 250 6.06 18.94 -1.34
C TYR A 250 5.80 20.06 -2.33
N ASN A 251 5.16 21.16 -1.90
CA ASN A 251 4.95 22.33 -2.76
C ASN A 251 6.25 23.02 -3.16
N ARG A 252 7.29 22.90 -2.32
CA ARG A 252 8.62 23.42 -2.63
C ARG A 252 9.42 22.46 -3.51
N VAL A 253 9.15 21.18 -3.44
CA VAL A 253 9.87 20.16 -4.21
C VAL A 253 9.36 20.08 -5.64
N ILE A 254 8.07 20.24 -5.84
CA ILE A 254 7.45 20.18 -7.19
C ILE A 254 7.92 21.40 -7.98
N PRO A 255 8.69 21.19 -9.08
CA PRO A 255 9.18 22.29 -9.87
C PRO A 255 8.07 22.99 -10.64
N LYS A 256 8.25 24.27 -10.89
CA LYS A 256 7.32 25.12 -11.61
C LYS A 256 8.05 25.80 -12.77
N ASN A 257 7.30 26.14 -13.82
CA ASN A 257 7.81 26.93 -14.93
C ASN A 257 8.96 26.26 -15.71
N HIS A 258 8.82 24.98 -16.02
CA HIS A 258 9.71 24.30 -16.93
C HIS A 258 9.63 24.92 -18.35
N LYS A 259 10.77 25.02 -19.01
CA LYS A 259 10.85 25.60 -20.35
C LYS A 259 10.35 24.68 -21.46
N ASN A 260 10.54 23.38 -21.29
CA ASN A 260 10.29 22.39 -22.34
C ASN A 260 9.35 21.32 -21.84
N SER A 261 8.47 20.87 -22.72
CA SER A 261 7.56 19.76 -22.40
C SER A 261 7.41 18.83 -23.59
N ILE A 262 7.24 17.55 -23.29
CA ILE A 262 7.00 16.51 -24.26
C ILE A 262 5.76 15.75 -23.82
N THR A 263 4.84 15.52 -24.73
CA THR A 263 3.70 14.63 -24.50
C THR A 263 3.85 13.41 -25.39
N LEU A 264 3.87 12.23 -24.82
CA LEU A 264 4.08 10.98 -25.56
C LEU A 264 3.29 9.83 -24.95
N GLY A 265 3.23 8.71 -25.68
CA GLY A 265 2.57 7.49 -25.24
C GLY A 265 3.28 6.89 -24.01
N ARG A 266 2.53 6.60 -22.97
CA ARG A 266 3.04 5.97 -21.77
C ARG A 266 3.62 4.58 -22.05
N ALA A 267 2.85 3.72 -22.71
CA ALA A 267 3.28 2.33 -22.99
C ALA A 267 4.54 2.24 -23.86
N PRO A 268 4.68 3.00 -24.97
CA PRO A 268 5.92 3.02 -25.72
C PRO A 268 7.14 3.50 -24.92
N LEU A 269 6.98 4.54 -24.11
CA LEU A 269 8.06 5.03 -23.25
C LEU A 269 8.45 4.01 -22.19
N LEU A 270 7.47 3.39 -21.51
CA LEU A 270 7.71 2.34 -20.55
C LEU A 270 8.45 1.15 -21.17
N ALA A 271 8.01 0.69 -22.32
CA ALA A 271 8.65 -0.42 -23.01
C ALA A 271 10.10 -0.10 -23.43
N SER A 272 10.37 1.11 -23.89
CA SER A 272 11.72 1.57 -24.22
C SER A 272 12.64 1.56 -22.99
N LEU A 273 12.16 2.08 -21.87
CA LEU A 273 12.92 2.10 -20.62
C LEU A 273 13.17 0.68 -20.08
N GLN A 274 12.18 -0.20 -20.17
CA GLN A 274 12.34 -1.60 -19.78
C GLN A 274 13.38 -2.33 -20.62
N ARG A 275 13.43 -2.07 -21.96
CA ARG A 275 14.45 -2.62 -22.85
C ARG A 275 15.84 -2.14 -22.50
N THR A 276 16.01 -0.83 -22.35
CA THR A 276 17.32 -0.23 -22.05
C THR A 276 17.81 -0.53 -20.65
N ALA A 277 16.90 -0.77 -19.70
CA ALA A 277 17.24 -1.17 -18.34
C ALA A 277 17.98 -2.51 -18.27
N ILE A 278 17.80 -3.39 -19.27
CA ILE A 278 18.47 -4.69 -19.34
C ILE A 278 20.01 -4.55 -19.32
N MET A 279 20.54 -3.49 -19.94
CA MET A 279 21.97 -3.22 -19.98
C MET A 279 22.48 -2.39 -18.79
N THR A 280 21.66 -2.11 -17.82
CA THR A 280 22.09 -1.53 -16.54
C THR A 280 22.43 -2.66 -15.55
N SER A 281 23.17 -2.34 -14.48
CA SER A 281 23.47 -3.28 -13.40
C SER A 281 22.67 -2.93 -12.15
N ASP A 282 22.59 -3.85 -11.19
CA ASP A 282 21.95 -3.59 -9.90
C ASP A 282 22.60 -2.43 -9.13
N LYS A 283 23.88 -2.20 -9.38
CA LYS A 283 24.65 -1.13 -8.76
C LYS A 283 24.48 0.21 -9.47
N PHE A 284 24.31 0.21 -10.80
CA PHE A 284 24.23 1.40 -11.63
C PHE A 284 23.00 1.33 -12.55
N LYS A 285 21.89 1.90 -12.09
CA LYS A 285 20.59 1.93 -12.77
C LYS A 285 20.43 3.15 -13.69
N GLY A 286 21.52 3.79 -14.10
CA GLY A 286 21.47 5.01 -14.89
C GLY A 286 21.08 4.79 -16.36
N VAL A 287 20.16 5.61 -16.84
CA VAL A 287 19.88 5.77 -18.27
C VAL A 287 20.05 7.23 -18.66
N ARG A 288 20.45 7.47 -19.90
CA ARG A 288 20.59 8.80 -20.48
C ARG A 288 19.46 9.03 -21.45
N LEU A 289 18.78 10.16 -21.28
CA LEU A 289 17.77 10.63 -22.23
C LEU A 289 18.36 11.78 -23.04
N ASN A 290 18.39 11.63 -24.36
CA ASN A 290 18.70 12.70 -25.31
C ASN A 290 17.42 13.13 -25.98
N ILE A 291 17.02 14.38 -25.75
CA ILE A 291 15.80 14.94 -26.29
C ILE A 291 16.21 16.01 -27.33
N GLU A 292 15.83 15.80 -28.55
CA GLU A 292 16.06 16.74 -29.63
C GLU A 292 14.82 16.85 -30.52
N PRO A 293 14.71 17.86 -31.37
CA PRO A 293 13.52 18.00 -32.20
C PRO A 293 13.17 16.70 -32.95
N GLY A 294 11.96 16.20 -32.70
CA GLY A 294 11.42 15.00 -33.33
C GLY A 294 11.85 13.65 -32.73
N THR A 295 12.85 13.61 -31.84
CA THR A 295 13.42 12.32 -31.36
C THR A 295 13.77 12.32 -29.87
N LEU A 296 13.38 11.26 -29.19
CA LEU A 296 13.86 10.91 -27.87
C LEU A 296 14.75 9.66 -27.99
N ARG A 297 16.00 9.78 -27.60
CA ARG A 297 16.94 8.66 -27.56
C ARG A 297 17.15 8.25 -26.10
N VAL A 298 17.00 6.96 -25.82
CA VAL A 298 17.25 6.36 -24.50
C VAL A 298 18.47 5.45 -24.61
N ALA A 299 19.47 5.67 -23.77
CA ALA A 299 20.71 4.92 -23.81
C ALA A 299 21.14 4.45 -22.43
N SER A 300 21.71 3.27 -22.35
CA SER A 300 22.31 2.71 -21.16
C SER A 300 23.57 1.95 -21.47
N ASN A 301 24.43 1.76 -20.49
CA ASN A 301 25.62 0.90 -20.59
C ASN A 301 25.93 0.26 -19.24
N ASN A 302 26.81 -0.73 -19.28
CA ASN A 302 27.26 -1.45 -18.08
C ASN A 302 28.80 -1.48 -17.97
N ALA A 303 29.30 -2.10 -16.91
CA ALA A 303 30.74 -2.20 -16.64
C ALA A 303 31.46 -3.11 -17.66
N GLU A 304 30.75 -4.01 -18.31
CA GLU A 304 31.26 -4.90 -19.36
C GLU A 304 31.34 -4.23 -20.74
N GLN A 305 31.05 -2.94 -20.82
CA GLN A 305 31.02 -2.14 -22.04
C GLN A 305 29.94 -2.58 -23.05
N GLU A 306 28.90 -3.21 -22.53
CA GLU A 306 27.70 -3.46 -23.30
C GLU A 306 26.80 -2.23 -23.25
N GLU A 307 26.07 -1.96 -24.32
CA GLU A 307 25.20 -0.80 -24.41
C GLU A 307 23.87 -1.13 -25.06
N ALA A 308 22.87 -0.33 -24.74
CA ALA A 308 21.59 -0.32 -25.39
C ALA A 308 21.24 1.10 -25.82
N VAL A 309 20.67 1.23 -27.00
CA VAL A 309 20.13 2.50 -27.50
C VAL A 309 18.76 2.21 -28.10
N ASP A 310 17.78 3.00 -27.73
CA ASP A 310 16.44 2.94 -28.31
C ASP A 310 15.97 4.36 -28.67
N GLU A 311 15.14 4.48 -29.68
CA GLU A 311 14.64 5.78 -30.15
C GLU A 311 13.12 5.78 -30.24
N LEU A 312 12.53 6.89 -29.84
CA LEU A 312 11.11 7.17 -29.99
C LEU A 312 10.92 8.47 -30.78
N ASP A 313 9.95 8.45 -31.68
CA ASP A 313 9.51 9.67 -32.35
C ASP A 313 8.64 10.48 -31.38
N ILE A 314 8.95 11.76 -31.28
CA ILE A 314 8.22 12.69 -30.41
C ILE A 314 7.85 13.95 -31.16
N ASP A 315 6.74 14.56 -30.77
CA ASP A 315 6.36 15.90 -31.26
C ASP A 315 7.00 16.94 -30.32
N TYR A 316 8.21 17.32 -30.67
CA TYR A 316 9.02 18.24 -29.87
C TYR A 316 9.85 19.14 -30.78
N GLY A 317 9.86 20.42 -30.50
CA GLY A 317 10.63 21.42 -31.26
C GLY A 317 11.43 22.36 -30.37
N GLY A 318 11.61 22.04 -29.11
CA GLY A 318 12.36 22.85 -28.16
C GLY A 318 13.86 22.61 -28.17
N ASP A 319 14.52 23.02 -27.09
CA ASP A 319 15.95 22.89 -26.94
C ASP A 319 16.40 21.42 -26.85
N THR A 320 17.60 21.14 -27.33
CA THR A 320 18.23 19.84 -27.12
C THR A 320 18.63 19.70 -25.66
N ILE A 321 18.19 18.62 -25.00
CA ILE A 321 18.45 18.33 -23.60
C ILE A 321 19.06 16.95 -23.47
N GLU A 322 20.14 16.84 -22.71
CA GLU A 322 20.74 15.57 -22.29
C GLU A 322 20.64 15.48 -20.77
N ILE A 323 19.99 14.41 -20.27
CA ILE A 323 19.74 14.25 -18.84
C ILE A 323 19.78 12.78 -18.46
N GLY A 324 20.40 12.47 -17.31
CA GLY A 324 20.46 11.13 -16.75
C GLY A 324 19.46 10.92 -15.64
N PHE A 325 18.92 9.70 -15.56
CA PHE A 325 18.01 9.28 -14.49
C PHE A 325 18.30 7.86 -14.03
N ASN A 326 17.90 7.55 -12.81
CA ASN A 326 17.72 6.17 -12.38
C ASN A 326 16.52 5.60 -13.14
N VAL A 327 16.76 4.59 -13.95
CA VAL A 327 15.72 4.00 -14.82
C VAL A 327 14.56 3.41 -14.01
N THR A 328 14.83 2.86 -12.84
CA THR A 328 13.79 2.29 -11.96
C THR A 328 12.79 3.36 -11.53
N TYR A 329 13.25 4.58 -11.25
CA TYR A 329 12.35 5.66 -10.86
C TYR A 329 11.40 6.08 -11.98
N LEU A 330 11.85 6.04 -13.23
CA LEU A 330 10.99 6.32 -14.38
C LEU A 330 10.01 5.18 -14.64
N ILE A 331 10.49 3.95 -14.60
CA ILE A 331 9.65 2.75 -14.79
C ILE A 331 8.56 2.67 -13.74
N ASP A 332 8.90 2.89 -12.47
CA ASP A 332 7.93 2.83 -11.36
C ASP A 332 6.77 3.80 -11.57
N ALA A 333 7.05 5.03 -11.96
CA ALA A 333 6.01 6.02 -12.23
C ALA A 333 5.11 5.60 -13.40
N LEU A 334 5.71 5.23 -14.53
CA LEU A 334 4.97 4.84 -15.72
C LEU A 334 4.15 3.57 -15.54
N ALA A 335 4.68 2.60 -14.79
CA ALA A 335 3.98 1.34 -14.49
C ALA A 335 2.76 1.53 -13.59
N ASN A 336 2.75 2.60 -12.77
CA ASN A 336 1.67 2.89 -11.83
C ASN A 336 0.73 4.01 -12.30
N MET A 337 0.90 4.50 -13.52
CA MET A 337 -0.03 5.40 -14.19
C MET A 337 -1.01 4.59 -15.03
N GLY A 338 -2.28 4.95 -15.00
CA GLY A 338 -3.34 4.24 -15.73
C GLY A 338 -3.73 4.87 -17.07
N GLN A 339 -3.13 5.99 -17.47
CA GLN A 339 -3.50 6.75 -18.65
C GLN A 339 -2.61 6.40 -19.86
N ASP A 340 -3.13 6.67 -21.07
CA ASP A 340 -2.41 6.36 -22.31
C ASP A 340 -1.25 7.30 -22.60
N MET A 341 -1.35 8.56 -22.13
CA MET A 341 -0.38 9.62 -22.41
C MET A 341 0.26 10.14 -21.13
N VAL A 342 1.53 10.53 -21.26
CA VAL A 342 2.28 11.19 -20.18
C VAL A 342 2.90 12.47 -20.70
N LYS A 343 2.91 13.50 -19.87
CA LYS A 343 3.59 14.76 -20.13
C LYS A 343 4.87 14.81 -19.28
N VAL A 344 6.00 15.05 -19.91
CA VAL A 344 7.30 15.19 -19.25
C VAL A 344 7.79 16.61 -19.42
N GLU A 345 8.02 17.31 -18.33
CA GLU A 345 8.48 18.69 -18.31
C GLU A 345 9.91 18.76 -17.82
N LEU A 346 10.75 19.48 -18.55
CA LEU A 346 12.20 19.56 -18.36
C LEU A 346 12.68 20.98 -18.54
N SER A 347 13.73 21.37 -17.82
CA SER A 347 14.41 22.65 -18.03
C SER A 347 15.82 22.47 -18.62
N ASP A 348 16.64 21.65 -17.98
CA ASP A 348 18.01 21.35 -18.41
C ASP A 348 18.45 19.98 -17.86
N GLY A 349 19.70 19.61 -18.11
CA GLY A 349 20.27 18.32 -17.65
C GLY A 349 20.55 18.21 -16.15
N ASN A 350 20.38 19.28 -15.39
CA ASN A 350 20.71 19.33 -13.96
C ASN A 350 19.50 19.57 -13.04
N SER A 351 18.34 19.81 -13.62
CA SER A 351 17.11 20.13 -12.90
C SER A 351 16.17 18.93 -12.88
N SER A 352 15.39 18.80 -11.81
CA SER A 352 14.40 17.73 -11.67
C SER A 352 13.35 17.80 -12.79
N ALA A 353 12.97 16.63 -13.29
CA ALA A 353 11.88 16.49 -14.26
C ALA A 353 10.55 16.34 -13.52
N LEU A 354 9.48 16.80 -14.16
CA LEU A 354 8.12 16.66 -13.71
C LEU A 354 7.33 15.82 -14.72
N MET A 355 6.74 14.72 -14.25
CA MET A 355 5.85 13.89 -15.05
C MET A 355 4.41 14.08 -14.57
N THR A 356 3.52 14.36 -15.51
CA THR A 356 2.10 14.59 -15.22
C THR A 356 1.24 13.87 -16.25
N ILE A 357 -0.07 13.88 -16.00
CA ILE A 357 -1.07 13.43 -16.96
C ILE A 357 -1.53 14.67 -17.74
N PRO A 358 -1.55 14.64 -19.09
CA PRO A 358 -2.04 15.78 -19.86
C PRO A 358 -3.44 16.22 -19.44
N ASP A 359 -3.62 17.52 -19.25
CA ASP A 359 -4.90 18.15 -18.87
C ASP A 359 -5.51 17.64 -17.55
N ASN A 360 -4.66 17.11 -16.66
CA ASN A 360 -5.10 16.56 -15.38
C ASN A 360 -4.05 16.84 -14.29
N ASP A 361 -4.45 17.63 -13.29
CA ASP A 361 -3.57 18.03 -12.17
C ASP A 361 -3.58 17.04 -11.01
N SER A 362 -4.28 15.91 -11.12
CA SER A 362 -4.45 14.97 -10.03
C SER A 362 -3.22 14.13 -9.71
N PHE A 363 -2.26 14.08 -10.61
CA PHE A 363 -1.01 13.30 -10.44
C PHE A 363 0.19 14.15 -10.83
N LYS A 364 1.22 14.12 -9.97
CA LYS A 364 2.51 14.76 -10.24
C LYS A 364 3.62 13.86 -9.73
N TYR A 365 4.64 13.67 -10.54
CA TYR A 365 5.81 12.89 -10.18
C TYR A 365 7.08 13.69 -10.46
N VAL A 366 7.88 13.88 -9.44
CA VAL A 366 9.16 14.60 -9.52
C VAL A 366 10.29 13.59 -9.43
N VAL A 367 11.24 13.66 -10.34
CA VAL A 367 12.42 12.79 -10.30
C VAL A 367 13.68 13.65 -10.45
N MET A 368 14.61 13.47 -9.52
CA MET A 368 15.90 14.15 -9.55
C MET A 368 16.81 13.52 -10.61
N PRO A 369 17.57 14.34 -11.36
CA PRO A 369 18.50 13.80 -12.32
C PRO A 369 19.69 13.13 -11.63
N MET A 370 20.31 12.23 -12.38
CA MET A 370 21.50 11.50 -12.00
C MET A 370 22.66 11.90 -12.89
N ARG A 371 23.84 12.11 -12.33
CA ARG A 371 25.03 12.30 -13.14
C ARG A 371 25.51 10.96 -13.68
N ILE A 372 25.67 10.88 -14.99
CA ILE A 372 26.10 9.67 -15.70
C ILE A 372 27.34 9.98 -16.54
#